data_cbdc5b5861c0307fee87657671097a9a
#
_entry.id   cbdc5b5861c0307fee87657671097a9a
#
_cell.length_a   1.000
_cell.length_b   1.000
_cell.length_c   1.000
_cell.angle_alpha   90.00
_cell.angle_beta   90.00
_cell.angle_gamma   90.00
#
_symmetry.space_group_name_H-M   'P 1'
#
loop_
_entity.id
_entity.type
_entity.pdbx_description
1 polymer ?
#
loop_
_entity_poly.entity_id
_entity_poly.type
_entity_poly.pdbx_seq_one_letter_code
_entity_poly.pdbx_strand_id
1 'polypeptide(L)'
;MKLDWNVGLVAHLGIEFVEVGADRVVARLTVTDKLLTTTGVVHGGTLMAFADTIGAAGTVANLAEGQRTATLESKTNFIAGCKSGLIQAVATPIHKGRRTQVWETRITDEAGKLLSVTTQTQMIL
;
A
#
# COMPACT_ATOMS: atom_id res chain seq x y z
N MET A 1 -3.79 4.07 -17.52
CA MET A 1 -3.79 2.62 -17.26
C MET A 1 -5.05 2.25 -16.51
N LYS A 2 -5.82 1.33 -17.05
CA LYS A 2 -7.00 0.80 -16.36
C LYS A 2 -6.66 -0.57 -15.77
N LEU A 3 -6.82 -0.72 -14.45
CA LEU A 3 -6.53 -1.95 -13.75
C LEU A 3 -7.74 -2.41 -12.94
N ASP A 4 -7.96 -3.72 -12.96
CA ASP A 4 -8.86 -4.34 -11.99
C ASP A 4 -8.05 -4.64 -10.73
N TRP A 5 -8.31 -3.90 -9.67
CA TRP A 5 -7.60 -4.07 -8.41
C TRP A 5 -8.15 -5.21 -7.56
N ASN A 6 -9.25 -5.84 -7.97
CA ASN A 6 -9.88 -6.90 -7.20
C ASN A 6 -9.51 -8.29 -7.73
N VAL A 7 -8.24 -8.52 -7.98
CA VAL A 7 -7.71 -9.80 -8.46
C VAL A 7 -6.42 -10.15 -7.73
N GLY A 8 -6.04 -11.42 -7.81
CA GLY A 8 -4.74 -11.89 -7.30
C GLY A 8 -4.54 -11.62 -5.83
N LEU A 9 -3.33 -11.20 -5.48
CA LEU A 9 -2.93 -10.95 -4.08
C LEU A 9 -3.75 -9.81 -3.47
N VAL A 10 -4.07 -8.78 -4.23
CA VAL A 10 -4.86 -7.64 -3.75
C VAL A 10 -6.23 -8.12 -3.26
N ALA A 11 -6.90 -8.96 -4.07
CA ALA A 11 -8.18 -9.56 -3.68
C ALA A 11 -8.02 -10.52 -2.50
N HIS A 12 -6.95 -11.31 -2.49
CA HIS A 12 -6.68 -12.25 -1.40
C HIS A 12 -6.48 -11.55 -0.04
N LEU A 13 -5.79 -10.43 -0.04
CA LEU A 13 -5.58 -9.62 1.15
C LEU A 13 -6.86 -8.92 1.61
N GLY A 14 -7.84 -8.77 0.73
CA GLY A 14 -9.09 -8.08 1.05
C GLY A 14 -8.93 -6.57 1.09
N ILE A 15 -8.04 -6.01 0.27
CA ILE A 15 -7.83 -4.56 0.23
C ILE A 15 -9.05 -3.86 -0.34
N GLU A 16 -9.57 -2.89 0.40
CA GLU A 16 -10.69 -2.04 -0.01
C GLU A 16 -10.19 -0.61 -0.20
N PHE A 17 -10.26 -0.11 -1.42
CA PHE A 17 -9.91 1.28 -1.70
C PHE A 17 -11.02 2.22 -1.23
N VAL A 18 -10.64 3.26 -0.50
CA VAL A 18 -11.54 4.31 -0.02
C VAL A 18 -11.41 5.56 -0.87
N GLU A 19 -10.19 5.92 -1.24
CA GLU A 19 -9.87 7.09 -2.05
C GLU A 19 -8.68 6.77 -2.93
N VAL A 20 -8.78 7.07 -4.21
CA VAL A 20 -7.64 6.94 -5.14
C VAL A 20 -7.51 8.26 -5.90
N GLY A 21 -6.38 8.93 -5.71
CA GLY A 21 -6.10 10.20 -6.35
C GLY A 21 -4.63 10.39 -6.62
N ALA A 22 -4.34 11.45 -7.37
CA ALA A 22 -2.97 11.76 -7.81
C ALA A 22 -2.03 12.09 -6.65
N ASP A 23 -2.58 12.61 -5.54
CA ASP A 23 -1.78 13.08 -4.41
C ASP A 23 -2.08 12.33 -3.12
N ARG A 24 -2.99 11.38 -3.15
CA ARG A 24 -3.37 10.63 -1.96
C ARG A 24 -4.14 9.37 -2.34
N VAL A 25 -3.79 8.27 -1.68
CA VAL A 25 -4.56 7.02 -1.76
C VAL A 25 -4.84 6.56 -0.34
N VAL A 26 -6.09 6.18 -0.08
CA VAL A 26 -6.52 5.62 1.21
C VAL A 26 -7.19 4.28 0.95
N ALA A 27 -6.81 3.28 1.72
CA ALA A 27 -7.41 1.96 1.63
C ALA A 27 -7.46 1.30 3.00
N ARG A 28 -8.30 0.28 3.12
CA ARG A 28 -8.51 -0.49 4.35
C ARG A 28 -8.33 -1.96 4.09
N LEU A 29 -8.02 -2.68 5.15
CA LEU A 29 -7.86 -4.12 5.13
C LEU A 29 -8.30 -4.66 6.49
N THR A 30 -9.16 -5.68 6.48
CA THR A 30 -9.55 -6.39 7.71
C THR A 30 -8.54 -7.49 7.98
N VAL A 31 -7.96 -7.50 9.16
CA VAL A 31 -7.00 -8.52 9.58
C VAL A 31 -7.74 -9.84 9.81
N THR A 32 -7.32 -10.87 9.10
CA THR A 32 -7.82 -12.25 9.26
C THR A 32 -6.68 -13.17 9.64
N ASP A 33 -7.00 -14.39 10.11
CA ASP A 33 -5.99 -15.34 10.57
C ASP A 33 -4.92 -15.67 9.53
N LYS A 34 -5.30 -15.71 8.26
CA LYS A 34 -4.36 -16.04 7.17
C LYS A 34 -3.38 -14.91 6.85
N LEU A 35 -3.53 -13.75 7.46
CA LEU A 35 -2.64 -12.60 7.28
C LEU A 35 -1.66 -12.43 8.43
N LEU A 36 -1.73 -13.32 9.42
CA LEU A 36 -0.89 -13.25 10.61
C LEU A 36 0.43 -14.02 10.42
N THR A 37 1.45 -13.58 11.15
CA THR A 37 2.66 -14.36 11.32
C THR A 37 2.49 -15.35 12.48
N THR A 38 3.52 -16.17 12.71
CA THR A 38 3.50 -17.25 13.71
C THR A 38 3.30 -16.77 15.15
N THR A 39 3.57 -15.49 15.42
CA THR A 39 3.37 -14.91 16.76
C THR A 39 1.99 -14.30 16.97
N GLY A 40 1.10 -14.42 15.99
CA GLY A 40 -0.29 -13.97 16.11
C GLY A 40 -0.52 -12.48 15.83
N VAL A 41 0.44 -11.80 15.22
CA VAL A 41 0.28 -10.43 14.74
C VAL A 41 0.33 -10.40 13.22
N VAL A 42 -0.15 -9.34 12.61
CA VAL A 42 -0.10 -9.16 11.16
C VAL A 42 1.32 -9.39 10.66
N HIS A 43 1.45 -10.25 9.68
CA HIS A 43 2.75 -10.54 9.07
C HIS A 43 3.32 -9.29 8.42
N GLY A 44 4.62 -9.04 8.62
CA GLY A 44 5.29 -7.91 7.97
C GLY A 44 5.12 -7.90 6.46
N GLY A 45 5.12 -9.07 5.82
CA GLY A 45 4.86 -9.22 4.39
C GLY A 45 3.46 -8.74 4.00
N THR A 46 2.46 -8.93 4.87
CA THR A 46 1.10 -8.39 4.63
C THR A 46 1.13 -6.87 4.60
N LEU A 47 1.82 -6.24 5.57
CA LEU A 47 1.95 -4.79 5.61
C LEU A 47 2.71 -4.27 4.39
N MET A 48 3.76 -4.95 3.98
CA MET A 48 4.55 -4.58 2.79
C MET A 48 3.72 -4.71 1.51
N ALA A 49 2.99 -5.81 1.34
CA ALA A 49 2.15 -6.01 0.16
C ALA A 49 1.01 -4.98 0.11
N PHE A 50 0.43 -4.66 1.26
CA PHE A 50 -0.59 -3.63 1.36
C PHE A 50 -0.02 -2.27 0.93
N ALA A 51 1.10 -1.86 1.52
CA ALA A 51 1.74 -0.59 1.21
C ALA A 51 2.19 -0.50 -0.27
N ASP A 52 2.78 -1.56 -0.81
CA ASP A 52 3.21 -1.59 -2.22
C ASP A 52 2.02 -1.38 -3.15
N THR A 53 0.92 -2.04 -2.87
CA THR A 53 -0.31 -1.90 -3.67
C THR A 53 -0.82 -0.47 -3.66
N ILE A 54 -0.86 0.15 -2.47
CA ILE A 54 -1.44 1.49 -2.31
C ILE A 54 -0.55 2.56 -2.96
N GLY A 55 0.76 2.45 -2.79
CA GLY A 55 1.71 3.35 -3.46
C GLY A 55 1.68 3.20 -4.98
N ALA A 56 1.59 1.97 -5.48
CA ALA A 56 1.45 1.72 -6.90
C ALA A 56 0.15 2.32 -7.46
N ALA A 57 -0.95 2.23 -6.71
CA ALA A 57 -2.22 2.83 -7.12
C ALA A 57 -2.10 4.35 -7.27
N GLY A 58 -1.36 5.00 -6.37
CA GLY A 58 -1.08 6.44 -6.47
C GLY A 58 -0.29 6.79 -7.73
N THR A 59 0.71 5.98 -8.06
CA THR A 59 1.47 6.18 -9.30
C THR A 59 0.57 5.98 -10.53
N VAL A 60 -0.24 4.93 -10.53
CA VAL A 60 -1.19 4.65 -11.64
C VAL A 60 -2.12 5.84 -11.86
N ALA A 61 -2.58 6.49 -10.80
CA ALA A 61 -3.44 7.68 -10.89
C ALA A 61 -2.75 8.87 -11.58
N ASN A 62 -1.42 8.86 -11.67
CA ASN A 62 -0.62 9.91 -12.30
C ASN A 62 -0.11 9.55 -13.69
N LEU A 63 -0.37 8.34 -14.18
CA LEU A 63 0.16 7.90 -15.47
C LEU A 63 -0.58 8.54 -16.64
N ALA A 64 0.18 8.90 -17.67
CA ALA A 64 -0.39 9.28 -18.96
C ALA A 64 -0.80 8.01 -19.72
N GLU A 65 -1.62 8.20 -20.76
CA GLU A 65 -2.05 7.11 -21.61
C GLU A 65 -0.83 6.36 -22.18
N GLY A 66 -0.88 5.03 -22.14
CA GLY A 66 0.18 4.16 -22.64
C GLY A 66 1.32 3.94 -21.68
N GLN A 67 1.38 4.67 -20.57
CA GLN A 67 2.40 4.46 -19.56
C GLN A 67 2.03 3.31 -18.61
N ARG A 68 3.05 2.70 -18.05
CA ARG A 68 2.93 1.64 -17.04
C ARG A 68 3.85 1.97 -15.88
N THR A 69 3.70 1.26 -14.78
CA THR A 69 4.61 1.38 -13.64
C THR A 69 5.02 0.01 -13.12
N ALA A 70 6.18 -0.02 -12.50
CA ALA A 70 6.66 -1.17 -11.75
C ALA A 70 7.36 -0.66 -10.50
N THR A 71 7.19 -1.36 -9.40
CA THR A 71 7.91 -1.05 -8.16
C THR A 71 9.38 -1.41 -8.35
N LEU A 72 10.26 -0.43 -8.19
CA LEU A 72 11.69 -0.64 -8.27
C LEU A 72 12.25 -1.17 -6.95
N GLU A 73 11.82 -0.58 -5.85
CA GLU A 73 12.18 -0.99 -4.49
C GLU A 73 11.13 -0.50 -3.51
N SER A 74 11.07 -1.12 -2.34
CA SER A 74 10.30 -0.63 -1.21
C SER A 74 11.03 -0.98 0.08
N LYS A 75 10.94 -0.07 1.04
CA LYS A 75 11.57 -0.25 2.35
C LYS A 75 10.53 0.08 3.41
N THR A 76 10.35 -0.82 4.36
CA THR A 76 9.38 -0.67 5.44
C THR A 76 10.07 -0.65 6.80
N ASN A 77 9.67 0.31 7.63
CA ASN A 77 9.94 0.27 9.05
C ASN A 77 8.70 -0.26 9.76
N PHE A 78 8.85 -1.35 10.49
CA PHE A 78 7.79 -1.95 11.29
C PHE A 78 7.85 -1.36 12.69
N ILE A 79 6.77 -0.70 13.10
CA ILE A 79 6.74 0.12 14.32
C ILE A 79 6.00 -0.62 15.44
N ALA A 80 4.83 -1.22 15.14
CA ALA A 80 4.00 -1.86 16.15
C ALA A 80 3.22 -3.03 15.53
N GLY A 81 2.84 -3.98 16.38
CA GLY A 81 2.03 -5.14 15.98
C GLY A 81 0.54 -4.84 16.05
N CYS A 82 -0.22 -5.63 15.29
CA CYS A 82 -1.68 -5.60 15.32
C CYS A 82 -2.20 -7.04 15.17
N LYS A 83 -3.16 -7.43 16.01
CA LYS A 83 -3.68 -8.80 16.03
C LYS A 83 -4.98 -9.00 15.27
N SER A 84 -5.78 -7.95 15.16
CA SER A 84 -7.13 -8.03 14.60
C SER A 84 -7.67 -6.65 14.27
N GLY A 85 -8.83 -6.62 13.62
CA GLY A 85 -9.55 -5.39 13.31
C GLY A 85 -9.17 -4.82 11.96
N LEU A 86 -9.60 -3.60 11.71
CA LEU A 86 -9.30 -2.87 10.49
C LEU A 86 -7.96 -2.16 10.61
N ILE A 87 -7.17 -2.24 9.56
CA ILE A 87 -5.98 -1.39 9.41
C ILE A 87 -6.18 -0.50 8.18
N GLN A 88 -5.64 0.70 8.24
CA GLN A 88 -5.79 1.70 7.18
C GLN A 88 -4.43 2.11 6.66
N ALA A 89 -4.30 2.16 5.34
CA ALA A 89 -3.13 2.67 4.66
C ALA A 89 -3.44 4.02 4.04
N VAL A 90 -2.53 4.97 4.23
CA VAL A 90 -2.57 6.29 3.58
C VAL A 90 -1.25 6.48 2.86
N ALA A 91 -1.30 6.62 1.54
CA ALA A 91 -0.14 6.88 0.71
C ALA A 91 -0.16 8.31 0.19
N THR A 92 0.98 8.98 0.27
CA THR A 92 1.18 10.33 -0.25
C THR A 92 2.49 10.38 -1.02
N PRO A 93 2.57 11.20 -2.10
CA PRO A 93 3.80 11.27 -2.87
C PRO A 93 4.84 12.15 -2.19
N ILE A 94 6.08 11.67 -2.15
CA ILE A 94 7.26 12.45 -1.77
C ILE A 94 7.82 13.15 -3.00
N HIS A 95 7.77 12.46 -4.16
CA HIS A 95 8.33 12.94 -5.42
C HIS A 95 7.53 12.39 -6.59
N LYS A 96 7.16 13.27 -7.51
CA LYS A 96 6.55 12.87 -8.78
C LYS A 96 7.41 13.42 -9.92
N GLY A 97 8.32 12.59 -10.39
CA GLY A 97 9.19 12.90 -11.50
C GLY A 97 8.69 12.33 -12.82
N ARG A 98 9.43 12.60 -13.87
CA ARG A 98 9.09 12.11 -15.22
C ARG A 98 9.30 10.61 -15.37
N ARG A 99 10.31 10.04 -14.69
CA ARG A 99 10.70 8.64 -14.82
C ARG A 99 10.44 7.82 -13.57
N THR A 100 10.36 8.47 -12.43
CA THR A 100 10.14 7.82 -11.14
C THR A 100 9.19 8.62 -10.29
N GLN A 101 8.49 7.92 -9.40
CA GLN A 101 7.75 8.53 -8.30
C GLN A 101 8.16 7.84 -7.01
N VAL A 102 8.22 8.60 -5.95
CA VAL A 102 8.50 8.08 -4.61
C VAL A 102 7.28 8.36 -3.74
N TRP A 103 6.77 7.30 -3.14
CA TRP A 103 5.57 7.37 -2.31
C TRP A 103 5.88 6.89 -0.89
N GLU A 104 5.25 7.54 0.09
CA GLU A 104 5.26 7.11 1.48
C GLU A 104 3.88 6.58 1.84
N THR A 105 3.85 5.39 2.48
CA THR A 105 2.59 4.80 2.96
C THR A 105 2.69 4.56 4.45
N ARG A 106 1.72 5.10 5.18
CA ARG A 106 1.57 4.89 6.62
C ARG A 106 0.38 3.98 6.86
N ILE A 107 0.58 2.94 7.65
CA ILE A 107 -0.48 2.01 8.04
C ILE A 107 -0.72 2.17 9.53
N THR A 108 -2.00 2.36 9.89
CA THR A 108 -2.45 2.55 11.28
C THR A 108 -3.53 1.53 11.63
N ASP A 109 -3.68 1.23 12.91
CA ASP A 109 -4.79 0.41 13.40
C ASP A 109 -6.04 1.27 13.66
N GLU A 110 -7.12 0.64 14.15
CA GLU A 110 -8.39 1.34 14.41
C GLU A 110 -8.26 2.47 15.44
N ALA A 111 -7.31 2.36 16.36
CA ALA A 111 -7.08 3.38 17.37
C ALA A 111 -6.16 4.51 16.86
N GLY A 112 -5.68 4.42 15.61
CA GLY A 112 -4.78 5.39 15.04
C GLY A 112 -3.32 5.14 15.35
N LYS A 113 -2.97 4.01 15.98
CA LYS A 113 -1.58 3.67 16.27
C LYS A 113 -0.84 3.32 14.99
N LEU A 114 0.34 3.93 14.79
CA LEU A 114 1.16 3.65 13.63
C LEU A 114 1.75 2.24 13.71
N LEU A 115 1.51 1.44 12.66
CA LEU A 115 2.02 0.08 12.57
C LEU A 115 3.27 -0.01 11.70
N SER A 116 3.31 0.74 10.61
CA SER A 116 4.43 0.72 9.68
C SER A 116 4.50 1.99 8.85
N VAL A 117 5.69 2.27 8.35
CA VAL A 117 5.95 3.33 7.36
C VAL A 117 6.73 2.69 6.23
N THR A 118 6.23 2.81 5.03
CA THR A 118 6.88 2.30 3.82
C THR A 118 7.21 3.46 2.90
N THR A 119 8.45 3.48 2.40
CA THR A 119 8.85 4.37 1.31
C THR A 119 9.19 3.50 0.12
N GLN A 120 8.62 3.81 -1.03
CA GLN A 120 8.84 3.02 -2.24
C GLN A 120 9.08 3.90 -3.45
N THR A 121 9.84 3.37 -4.40
CA THR A 121 10.10 4.01 -5.68
C THR A 121 9.36 3.24 -6.76
N GLN A 122 8.59 3.96 -7.56
CA GLN A 122 7.87 3.46 -8.73
C GLN A 122 8.56 3.95 -9.98
N MET A 123 8.87 3.03 -10.89
CA MET A 123 9.41 3.37 -12.20
C MET A 123 8.26 3.60 -13.17
N ILE A 124 8.37 4.64 -13.99
CA ILE A 124 7.39 4.93 -15.05
C ILE A 124 7.94 4.41 -16.37
N LEU A 125 7.19 3.52 -16.98
CA LEU A 125 7.58 2.81 -18.21
C LEU A 125 6.71 3.17 -19.40
#